data_eac00328382b0fa3c29b4e2e36fd5a0c
#
_entry.id   eac00328382b0fa3c29b4e2e36fd5a0c
#
_cell.length_a   1.000
_cell.length_b   1.000
_cell.length_c   1.000
_cell.angle_alpha   90.00
_cell.angle_beta   90.00
_cell.angle_gamma   90.00
#
_symmetry.space_group_name_H-M   'P 1'
#
loop_
_entity.id
_entity.type
_entity.pdbx_description
1 polymer ?
#
loop_
_entity_poly.entity_id
_entity_poly.type
_entity_poly.pdbx_seq_one_letter_code
_entity_poly.pdbx_strand_id
1 'polypeptide(L)'
;MVKKEITTTDSVPTTALAIQTAATRELTPGIERMIWEMAPRMHKAHLFGVVSPEQAYAIMIKGFDCGFSITASFDFVQVISGKPSVNPRGALALLLSNPLVDAIDIKRIADDKGKFVGYECFMRRKNNGLSFTGRFTLDDATRAGLVKADSGWAKYPENMCM
;
A
#
# COMPACT_ATOMS: atom_id res chain seq x y z
N MET A 1 -27.30 -52.68 12.26
CA MET A 1 -26.52 -51.47 12.52
C MET A 1 -25.38 -51.43 11.52
N VAL A 2 -25.53 -50.66 10.46
CA VAL A 2 -24.53 -50.52 9.40
C VAL A 2 -23.85 -49.16 9.63
N LYS A 3 -22.57 -49.15 10.01
CA LYS A 3 -21.74 -47.98 10.07
C LYS A 3 -21.37 -47.51 8.63
N LYS A 4 -21.83 -46.36 8.25
CA LYS A 4 -21.47 -45.68 7.00
C LYS A 4 -20.19 -44.92 7.23
N GLU A 5 -19.07 -45.40 6.69
CA GLU A 5 -17.81 -44.67 6.59
C GLU A 5 -17.97 -43.49 5.60
N ILE A 6 -17.73 -42.30 6.09
CA ILE A 6 -17.64 -41.09 5.30
C ILE A 6 -16.19 -40.96 4.87
N THR A 7 -15.89 -41.32 3.62
CA THR A 7 -14.60 -41.09 3.01
C THR A 7 -14.55 -39.63 2.56
N THR A 8 -13.87 -38.79 3.31
CA THR A 8 -13.53 -37.41 2.92
C THR A 8 -12.20 -37.44 2.18
N THR A 9 -12.22 -37.36 0.87
CA THR A 9 -11.06 -37.02 0.06
C THR A 9 -11.52 -36.17 -1.10
N ASP A 10 -11.55 -34.87 -0.87
CA ASP A 10 -11.35 -33.91 -1.95
C ASP A 10 -10.39 -32.84 -1.44
N SER A 11 -9.11 -33.12 -1.64
CA SER A 11 -8.06 -32.10 -1.55
C SER A 11 -8.22 -31.19 -2.75
N VAL A 12 -8.88 -30.06 -2.54
CA VAL A 12 -8.83 -28.93 -3.47
C VAL A 12 -7.35 -28.58 -3.69
N PRO A 13 -6.85 -28.61 -4.94
CA PRO A 13 -5.50 -28.17 -5.18
C PRO A 13 -5.43 -26.68 -4.80
N THR A 14 -4.77 -26.41 -3.69
CA THR A 14 -4.34 -25.06 -3.34
C THR A 14 -3.40 -24.64 -4.46
N THR A 15 -3.93 -23.93 -5.44
CA THR A 15 -3.13 -23.20 -6.41
C THR A 15 -2.40 -22.15 -5.59
N ALA A 16 -1.22 -22.51 -5.09
CA ALA A 16 -0.29 -21.57 -4.53
C ALA A 16 -0.05 -20.54 -5.64
N LEU A 17 -0.68 -19.39 -5.51
CA LEU A 17 -0.25 -18.20 -6.21
C LEU A 17 1.24 -18.09 -5.91
N ALA A 18 2.06 -18.47 -6.89
CA ALA A 18 3.50 -18.29 -6.83
C ALA A 18 3.68 -16.78 -6.65
N ILE A 19 3.86 -16.37 -5.40
CA ILE A 19 4.34 -15.04 -5.07
C ILE A 19 5.70 -15.01 -5.74
N GLN A 20 5.76 -14.38 -6.90
CA GLN A 20 7.02 -14.04 -7.50
C GLN A 20 7.73 -13.21 -6.45
N THR A 21 8.68 -13.86 -5.75
CA THR A 21 9.67 -13.16 -4.96
C THR A 21 10.08 -11.97 -5.82
N ALA A 22 10.07 -10.77 -5.24
CA ALA A 22 10.44 -9.56 -5.94
C ALA A 22 11.84 -9.76 -6.53
N ALA A 23 11.89 -10.43 -7.67
CA ALA A 23 13.04 -10.41 -8.55
C ALA A 23 13.24 -8.93 -8.80
N THR A 24 14.41 -8.44 -8.46
CA THR A 24 14.82 -7.06 -8.73
C THR A 24 14.45 -6.81 -10.17
N ARG A 25 13.36 -6.09 -10.40
CA ARG A 25 12.90 -5.78 -11.75
C ARG A 25 13.92 -4.81 -12.29
N GLU A 26 14.77 -5.30 -13.18
CA GLU A 26 15.75 -4.46 -13.82
C GLU A 26 15.03 -3.52 -14.79
N LEU A 27 15.30 -2.23 -14.67
CA LEU A 27 14.82 -1.22 -15.60
C LEU A 27 15.62 -1.33 -16.91
N THR A 28 15.14 -2.15 -17.83
CA THR A 28 15.77 -2.31 -19.15
C THR A 28 15.49 -1.08 -20.02
N PRO A 29 16.37 -0.75 -21.00
CA PRO A 29 16.13 0.35 -21.95
C PRO A 29 14.78 0.24 -22.68
N GLY A 30 14.27 -0.98 -22.90
CA GLY A 30 12.97 -1.20 -23.51
C GLY A 30 11.81 -0.79 -22.61
N ILE A 31 11.89 -1.12 -21.31
CA ILE A 31 10.90 -0.73 -20.31
C ILE A 31 10.92 0.77 -20.10
N GLU A 32 12.10 1.37 -19.98
CA GLU A 32 12.27 2.81 -19.84
C GLU A 32 11.64 3.56 -21.01
N ARG A 33 11.94 3.15 -22.24
CA ARG A 33 11.35 3.73 -23.45
C ARG A 33 9.83 3.63 -23.45
N MET A 34 9.28 2.47 -23.08
CA MET A 34 7.83 2.27 -22.98
C MET A 34 7.21 3.25 -21.98
N ILE A 35 7.79 3.39 -20.79
CA ILE A 35 7.33 4.33 -19.77
C ILE A 35 7.40 5.77 -20.30
N TRP A 36 8.50 6.13 -20.94
CA TRP A 36 8.68 7.45 -21.55
C TRP A 36 7.60 7.77 -22.58
N GLU A 37 7.27 6.82 -23.47
CA GLU A 37 6.23 6.97 -24.49
C GLU A 37 4.80 6.98 -23.90
N MET A 38 4.58 6.31 -22.76
CA MET A 38 3.29 6.30 -22.06
C MET A 38 3.04 7.61 -21.31
N ALA A 39 4.04 8.24 -20.73
CA ALA A 39 3.89 9.39 -19.85
C ALA A 39 3.09 10.56 -20.46
N PRO A 40 3.35 11.01 -21.71
CA PRO A 40 2.55 12.04 -22.36
C PRO A 40 1.08 11.64 -22.58
N ARG A 41 0.84 10.35 -22.82
CA ARG A 41 -0.53 9.82 -23.02
C ARG A 41 -1.31 9.83 -21.73
N MET A 42 -0.68 9.44 -20.61
CA MET A 42 -1.29 9.46 -19.28
C MET A 42 -1.64 10.88 -18.84
N HIS A 43 -0.73 11.84 -19.08
CA HIS A 43 -1.00 13.25 -18.80
C HIS A 43 -2.15 13.78 -19.69
N LYS A 44 -2.12 13.53 -21.01
CA LYS A 44 -3.15 13.97 -21.95
C LYS A 44 -4.53 13.39 -21.66
N ALA A 45 -4.61 12.21 -21.07
CA ALA A 45 -5.86 11.57 -20.68
C ALA A 45 -6.55 12.28 -19.50
N HIS A 46 -5.87 13.20 -18.80
CA HIS A 46 -6.34 13.91 -17.60
C HIS A 46 -6.81 12.96 -16.49
N LEU A 47 -6.29 11.73 -16.48
CA LEU A 47 -6.54 10.73 -15.45
C LEU A 47 -5.43 10.81 -14.38
N PHE A 48 -5.71 10.26 -13.22
CA PHE A 48 -4.73 10.13 -12.12
C PHE A 48 -4.18 11.44 -11.52
N GLY A 49 -4.72 12.61 -11.90
CA GLY A 49 -4.32 13.90 -11.34
C GLY A 49 -2.88 14.32 -11.64
N VAL A 50 -2.24 13.76 -12.68
CA VAL A 50 -0.89 14.17 -13.10
C VAL A 50 -0.92 15.51 -13.81
N VAL A 51 0.02 16.38 -13.47
CA VAL A 51 0.07 17.76 -13.97
C VAL A 51 1.05 17.96 -15.12
N SER A 52 1.94 16.98 -15.38
CA SER A 52 2.86 17.00 -16.52
C SER A 52 3.28 15.57 -16.94
N PRO A 53 3.78 15.40 -18.18
CA PRO A 53 4.37 14.14 -18.62
C PRO A 53 5.54 13.68 -17.75
N GLU A 54 6.38 14.60 -17.30
CA GLU A 54 7.53 14.31 -16.43
C GLU A 54 7.08 13.80 -15.07
N GLN A 55 5.99 14.34 -14.52
CA GLN A 55 5.42 13.84 -13.30
C GLN A 55 4.86 12.41 -13.49
N ALA A 56 4.16 12.15 -14.59
CA ALA A 56 3.69 10.82 -14.94
C ALA A 56 4.85 9.81 -15.04
N TYR A 57 5.92 10.20 -15.74
CA TYR A 57 7.14 9.41 -15.87
C TYR A 57 7.75 9.08 -14.50
N ALA A 58 7.94 10.10 -13.65
CA ALA A 58 8.54 9.92 -12.31
C ALA A 58 7.70 9.00 -11.40
N ILE A 59 6.36 9.09 -11.47
CA ILE A 59 5.45 8.20 -10.75
C ILE A 59 5.60 6.75 -11.24
N MET A 60 5.60 6.54 -12.55
CA MET A 60 5.70 5.19 -13.14
C MET A 60 7.05 4.54 -12.83
N ILE A 61 8.16 5.28 -12.95
CA ILE A 61 9.51 4.78 -12.59
C ILE A 61 9.56 4.43 -11.12
N LYS A 62 9.15 5.35 -10.24
CA LYS A 62 9.15 5.11 -8.79
C LYS A 62 8.31 3.90 -8.41
N GLY A 63 7.13 3.75 -8.99
CA GLY A 63 6.28 2.60 -8.73
C GLY A 63 6.88 1.30 -9.24
N PHE A 64 7.49 1.32 -10.44
CA PHE A 64 8.19 0.18 -11.01
C PHE A 64 9.33 -0.31 -10.10
N ASP A 65 10.18 0.61 -9.61
CA ASP A 65 11.26 0.32 -8.66
C ASP A 65 10.73 -0.30 -7.36
N CYS A 66 9.54 0.12 -6.92
CA CYS A 66 8.87 -0.43 -5.74
C CYS A 66 8.17 -1.79 -6.00
N GLY A 67 8.15 -2.28 -7.25
CA GLY A 67 7.53 -3.56 -7.62
C GLY A 67 6.07 -3.45 -8.04
N PHE A 68 5.50 -2.25 -8.14
CA PHE A 68 4.16 -2.04 -8.69
C PHE A 68 4.14 -2.20 -10.22
N SER A 69 2.99 -2.53 -10.80
CA SER A 69 2.82 -2.40 -12.24
C SER A 69 2.84 -0.92 -12.65
N ILE A 70 3.17 -0.63 -13.90
CA ILE A 70 3.28 0.74 -14.40
C ILE A 70 1.99 1.54 -14.16
N THR A 71 0.83 0.93 -14.39
CA THR A 71 -0.47 1.58 -14.17
C THR A 71 -0.83 1.70 -12.69
N ALA A 72 -0.59 0.66 -11.88
CA ALA A 72 -0.84 0.71 -10.43
C ALA A 72 0.04 1.73 -9.71
N SER A 73 1.13 2.17 -10.34
CA SER A 73 1.99 3.24 -9.80
C SER A 73 1.22 4.52 -9.52
N PHE A 74 0.20 4.84 -10.32
CA PHE A 74 -0.63 6.04 -10.12
C PHE A 74 -1.54 5.95 -8.90
N ASP A 75 -1.90 4.74 -8.46
CA ASP A 75 -2.72 4.53 -7.26
C ASP A 75 -1.87 4.57 -5.98
N PHE A 76 -0.60 4.18 -6.08
CA PHE A 76 0.26 3.95 -4.92
C PHE A 76 1.41 4.94 -4.76
N VAL A 77 1.71 5.73 -5.79
CA VAL A 77 2.76 6.76 -5.74
C VAL A 77 2.13 8.13 -5.94
N GLN A 78 2.46 9.05 -5.07
CA GLN A 78 2.04 10.45 -5.14
C GLN A 78 3.24 11.38 -5.06
N VAL A 79 3.14 12.57 -5.60
CA VAL A 79 4.21 13.57 -5.52
C VAL A 79 3.95 14.48 -4.32
N ILE A 80 4.86 14.45 -3.34
CA ILE A 80 4.82 15.28 -2.16
C ILE A 80 6.04 16.19 -2.18
N SER A 81 5.83 17.51 -2.21
CA SER A 81 6.90 18.51 -2.26
C SER A 81 7.92 18.24 -3.36
N GLY A 82 7.45 17.88 -4.56
CA GLY A 82 8.28 17.59 -5.73
C GLY A 82 8.96 16.20 -5.73
N LYS A 83 8.68 15.35 -4.74
CA LYS A 83 9.28 14.00 -4.64
C LYS A 83 8.23 12.91 -4.84
N PRO A 84 8.41 11.96 -5.76
CA PRO A 84 7.54 10.81 -5.88
C PRO A 84 7.73 9.89 -4.65
N SER A 85 6.67 9.70 -3.91
CA SER A 85 6.65 8.97 -2.63
C SER A 85 5.53 7.92 -2.65
N VAL A 86 5.80 6.74 -2.09
CA VAL A 86 4.78 5.70 -1.93
C VAL A 86 3.78 6.18 -0.86
N ASN A 87 2.49 6.13 -1.19
CA ASN A 87 1.45 6.48 -0.24
C ASN A 87 1.21 5.34 0.80
N PRO A 88 0.49 5.58 1.89
CA PRO A 88 0.28 4.57 2.93
C PRO A 88 -0.35 3.27 2.42
N ARG A 89 -1.27 3.33 1.45
CA ARG A 89 -1.88 2.13 0.85
C ARG A 89 -0.86 1.31 0.07
N GLY A 90 0.00 1.97 -0.69
CA GLY A 90 1.10 1.33 -1.40
C GLY A 90 2.12 0.71 -0.44
N ALA A 91 2.47 1.40 0.63
CA ALA A 91 3.35 0.86 1.67
C ALA A 91 2.75 -0.39 2.32
N LEU A 92 1.45 -0.38 2.65
CA LEU A 92 0.76 -1.55 3.17
C LEU A 92 0.71 -2.70 2.17
N ALA A 93 0.43 -2.43 0.89
CA ALA A 93 0.44 -3.44 -0.17
C ALA A 93 1.81 -4.11 -0.31
N LEU A 94 2.91 -3.33 -0.26
CA LEU A 94 4.27 -3.85 -0.28
C LEU A 94 4.59 -4.71 0.95
N LEU A 95 4.15 -4.28 2.14
CA LEU A 95 4.32 -5.07 3.36
C LEU A 95 3.57 -6.39 3.31
N LEU A 96 2.30 -6.38 2.86
CA LEU A 96 1.47 -7.58 2.76
C LEU A 96 2.00 -8.57 1.71
N SER A 97 2.64 -8.08 0.64
CA SER A 97 3.26 -8.92 -0.39
C SER A 97 4.66 -9.41 -0.03
N ASN A 98 5.28 -8.89 1.04
CA ASN A 98 6.63 -9.25 1.42
C ASN A 98 6.67 -10.60 2.16
N PRO A 99 7.37 -11.62 1.65
CA PRO A 99 7.41 -12.95 2.26
C PRO A 99 8.06 -12.98 3.66
N LEU A 100 8.80 -11.94 4.02
CA LEU A 100 9.42 -11.79 5.35
C LEU A 100 8.45 -11.24 6.40
N VAL A 101 7.29 -10.77 6.01
CA VAL A 101 6.25 -10.34 6.94
C VAL A 101 5.41 -11.54 7.33
N ASP A 102 5.28 -11.78 8.62
CA ASP A 102 4.51 -12.87 9.19
C ASP A 102 3.08 -12.43 9.55
N ALA A 103 2.97 -11.27 10.18
CA ALA A 103 1.68 -10.73 10.60
C ALA A 103 1.68 -9.20 10.52
N ILE A 104 0.55 -8.65 10.10
CA ILE A 104 0.19 -7.24 10.24
C ILE A 104 -1.20 -7.19 10.86
N ASP A 105 -1.37 -6.39 11.90
CA ASP A 105 -2.64 -6.16 12.54
C ASP A 105 -2.83 -4.65 12.73
N ILE A 106 -3.95 -4.12 12.23
CA ILE A 106 -4.27 -2.70 12.32
C ILE A 106 -5.53 -2.56 13.17
N LYS A 107 -5.37 -1.94 14.33
CA LYS A 107 -6.45 -1.76 15.31
C LYS A 107 -6.88 -0.31 15.40
N ARG A 108 -8.18 -0.11 15.29
CA ARG A 108 -8.82 1.16 15.60
C ARG A 108 -8.75 1.41 17.11
N ILE A 109 -8.30 2.59 17.51
CA ILE A 109 -8.29 3.05 18.90
C ILE A 109 -9.48 3.98 19.09
N ALA A 110 -10.24 3.74 20.17
CA ALA A 110 -11.34 4.59 20.61
C ALA A 110 -11.16 5.00 22.05
N ASP A 111 -11.77 6.13 22.43
CA ASP A 111 -11.89 6.53 23.84
C ASP A 111 -12.99 5.75 24.58
N ASP A 112 -13.17 6.02 25.86
CA ASP A 112 -14.16 5.37 26.72
C ASP A 112 -15.62 5.57 26.26
N LYS A 113 -15.85 6.55 25.38
CA LYS A 113 -17.15 6.85 24.76
C LYS A 113 -17.29 6.25 23.35
N GLY A 114 -16.31 5.48 22.89
CA GLY A 114 -16.30 4.86 21.57
C GLY A 114 -15.91 5.81 20.42
N LYS A 115 -15.52 7.06 20.73
CA LYS A 115 -15.08 8.03 19.72
C LYS A 115 -13.69 7.66 19.20
N PHE A 116 -13.49 7.83 17.91
CA PHE A 116 -12.23 7.55 17.24
C PHE A 116 -11.07 8.42 17.81
N VAL A 117 -9.96 7.79 18.13
CA VAL A 117 -8.73 8.43 18.63
C VAL A 117 -7.57 8.25 17.65
N GLY A 118 -7.46 7.10 16.99
CA GLY A 118 -6.35 6.80 16.10
C GLY A 118 -6.31 5.33 15.69
N TYR A 119 -5.16 4.95 15.15
CA TYR A 119 -4.85 3.56 14.84
C TYR A 119 -3.54 3.13 15.49
N GLU A 120 -3.48 1.84 15.80
CA GLU A 120 -2.28 1.12 16.19
C GLU A 120 -2.01 0.05 15.12
N CYS A 121 -0.78 -0.01 14.64
CA CYS A 121 -0.34 -1.02 13.68
C CYS A 121 0.73 -1.88 14.33
N PHE A 122 0.47 -3.18 14.40
CA PHE A 122 1.43 -4.20 14.79
C PHE A 122 1.97 -4.90 13.55
N MET A 123 3.27 -5.16 13.52
CA MET A 123 3.92 -5.96 12.46
C MET A 123 4.93 -6.91 13.09
N ARG A 124 4.99 -8.14 12.56
CA ARG A 124 5.99 -9.15 12.93
C ARG A 124 6.74 -9.69 11.71
N ARG A 125 8.04 -9.89 11.85
CA ARG A 125 8.89 -10.48 10.83
C ARG A 125 9.10 -11.98 11.07
N LYS A 126 9.06 -12.78 9.98
CA LYS A 126 9.26 -14.25 10.04
C LYS A 126 10.67 -14.65 10.42
N ASN A 127 11.67 -14.01 9.83
CA ASN A 127 13.05 -14.48 9.84
C ASN A 127 13.75 -14.34 11.22
N ASN A 128 13.32 -13.39 12.04
CA ASN A 128 13.96 -13.11 13.33
C ASN A 128 12.96 -12.88 14.47
N GLY A 129 11.65 -13.04 14.21
CA GLY A 129 10.61 -12.86 15.22
C GLY A 129 10.44 -11.42 15.74
N LEU A 130 11.22 -10.47 15.21
CA LEU A 130 11.11 -9.07 15.64
C LEU A 130 9.71 -8.53 15.33
N SER A 131 9.13 -7.88 16.32
CA SER A 131 7.84 -7.19 16.20
C SER A 131 8.00 -5.71 16.44
N PHE A 132 7.15 -4.94 15.78
CA PHE A 132 7.09 -3.49 15.86
C PHE A 132 5.64 -3.09 16.07
N THR A 133 5.43 -2.11 16.94
CA THR A 133 4.12 -1.48 17.12
C THR A 133 4.29 0.01 16.89
N GLY A 134 3.53 0.53 15.93
CA GLY A 134 3.41 1.96 15.66
C GLY A 134 2.02 2.44 16.02
N ARG A 135 1.91 3.64 16.55
CA ARG A 135 0.63 4.27 16.88
C ARG A 135 0.61 5.66 16.31
N PHE A 136 -0.53 6.06 15.73
CA PHE A 136 -0.78 7.42 15.29
C PHE A 136 -2.19 7.86 15.68
N THR A 137 -2.28 9.02 16.30
CA THR A 137 -3.52 9.54 16.87
C THR A 137 -3.89 10.90 16.28
N LEU A 138 -5.13 11.35 16.53
CA LEU A 138 -5.57 12.70 16.18
C LEU A 138 -4.77 13.78 16.90
N ASP A 139 -4.31 13.50 18.11
CA ASP A 139 -3.43 14.40 18.86
C ASP A 139 -2.06 14.53 18.19
N ASP A 140 -1.53 13.42 17.65
CA ASP A 140 -0.29 13.43 16.87
C ASP A 140 -0.46 14.26 15.60
N ALA A 141 -1.58 14.08 14.89
CA ALA A 141 -1.92 14.86 13.70
C ALA A 141 -2.06 16.36 14.01
N THR A 142 -2.66 16.68 15.14
CA THR A 142 -2.82 18.07 15.60
C THR A 142 -1.48 18.70 15.93
N ARG A 143 -0.62 18.01 16.67
CA ARG A 143 0.75 18.45 16.96
C ARG A 143 1.59 18.63 15.71
N ALA A 144 1.39 17.81 14.71
CA ALA A 144 2.07 17.92 13.42
C ALA A 144 1.50 19.01 12.50
N GLY A 145 0.45 19.75 12.94
CA GLY A 145 -0.18 20.81 12.15
C GLY A 145 -0.94 20.32 10.92
N LEU A 146 -1.34 19.04 10.89
CA LEU A 146 -2.06 18.43 9.77
C LEU A 146 -3.56 18.74 9.81
N VAL A 147 -4.13 18.91 11.00
CA VAL A 147 -5.56 19.18 11.20
C VAL A 147 -5.83 20.67 10.97
N LYS A 148 -6.27 21.00 9.76
CA LYS A 148 -6.69 22.37 9.39
C LYS A 148 -8.17 22.37 9.11
N ALA A 149 -8.81 23.53 9.32
CA ALA A 149 -10.20 23.75 8.89
C ALA A 149 -10.34 23.37 7.40
N ASP A 150 -11.43 22.69 7.06
CA ASP A 150 -11.73 22.18 5.70
C ASP A 150 -10.77 21.14 5.11
N SER A 151 -9.77 20.69 5.84
CA SER A 151 -8.89 19.60 5.41
C SER A 151 -9.57 18.23 5.51
N GLY A 152 -9.02 17.22 4.81
CA GLY A 152 -9.44 15.83 4.95
C GLY A 152 -9.35 15.33 6.40
N TRP A 153 -8.39 15.83 7.17
CA TRP A 153 -8.22 15.53 8.60
C TRP A 153 -9.39 15.98 9.47
N ALA A 154 -10.02 17.11 9.12
CA ALA A 154 -11.20 17.58 9.83
C ALA A 154 -12.48 16.83 9.42
N LYS A 155 -12.58 16.46 8.12
CA LYS A 155 -13.78 15.83 7.56
C LYS A 155 -13.81 14.31 7.69
N TYR A 156 -12.64 13.66 7.54
CA TYR A 156 -12.50 12.21 7.49
C TYR A 156 -11.29 11.73 8.30
N PRO A 157 -11.25 12.00 9.61
CA PRO A 157 -10.08 11.73 10.46
C PRO A 157 -9.68 10.26 10.47
N GLU A 158 -10.63 9.33 10.43
CA GLU A 158 -10.37 7.90 10.40
C GLU A 158 -9.59 7.49 9.15
N ASN A 159 -9.98 8.01 7.97
CA ASN A 159 -9.31 7.70 6.70
C ASN A 159 -7.92 8.33 6.60
N MET A 160 -7.69 9.42 7.31
CA MET A 160 -6.41 10.15 7.27
C MET A 160 -5.38 9.57 8.23
N CYS A 161 -5.81 8.91 9.31
CA CYS A 161 -4.92 8.24 10.26
C CYS A 161 -4.44 6.85 9.80
N MET A 162 -5.18 6.18 8.90
CA MET A 162 -4.87 4.85 8.38
C MET A 162 -3.82 4.93 7.26
#